data_bf300e952e5ba17d6fe2a14ab1a9e4c0
#
_entry.id   bf300e952e5ba17d6fe2a14ab1a9e4c0
#
_cell.length_a   1.000
_cell.length_b   1.000
_cell.length_c   1.000
_cell.angle_alpha   90.00
_cell.angle_beta   90.00
_cell.angle_gamma   90.00
#
_symmetry.space_group_name_H-M   'P 1'
#
loop_
_entity.id
_entity.type
_entity.pdbx_description
1 polymer ?
#
loop_
_entity_poly.entity_id
_entity_poly.type
_entity_poly.pdbx_seq_one_letter_code
_entity_poly.pdbx_strand_id
1 'polypeptide(L)'
;GYHVTMYEGNEQIGGVLRYGIPDFRLDKTILDKIEVNLKKLGVNIRKNIMIGKHITLDDMQRDGFDAIFIGTGVWAPKKLGIKGESLGNVHFAIDYLKTPKAYELGKRVVVIGAGNVAMDVARTVIRNGANDVSIMYRKGEEDMPAEKIEIDHAKIDGVKFKLHSLPLELTERGIRYITTNQEINEECFEEADSILVAISQTARDLIVKNNTGLSLGENGLLQSDENGITARKGVFASGDVVTGARTVVEAVAFSKRVAISIEEFISTLPAKTVAV
;
A
#
# COMPACT_ATOMS: atom_id res chain seq x y z
N GLY A 1 -4.51 -13.90 29.10
CA GLY A 1 -4.05 -13.66 27.74
C GLY A 1 -5.05 -14.15 26.72
N TYR A 2 -4.86 -13.76 25.47
CA TYR A 2 -5.75 -14.08 24.35
C TYR A 2 -5.04 -15.07 23.41
N HIS A 3 -5.79 -15.98 22.80
CA HIS A 3 -5.31 -16.77 21.67
C HIS A 3 -5.40 -15.93 20.38
N VAL A 4 -4.26 -15.63 19.79
CA VAL A 4 -4.18 -14.77 18.62
C VAL A 4 -3.75 -15.56 17.39
N THR A 5 -4.52 -15.45 16.30
CA THR A 5 -4.13 -15.95 14.98
C THR A 5 -4.01 -14.77 14.01
N MET A 6 -2.85 -14.62 13.37
CA MET A 6 -2.59 -13.65 12.33
C MET A 6 -2.67 -14.33 10.96
N TYR A 7 -3.53 -13.83 10.10
CA TYR A 7 -3.62 -14.24 8.70
C TYR A 7 -2.88 -13.22 7.82
N GLU A 8 -1.94 -13.71 7.02
CA GLU A 8 -1.16 -12.90 6.08
C GLU A 8 -1.37 -13.40 4.65
N GLY A 9 -1.71 -12.50 3.74
CA GLY A 9 -1.94 -12.84 2.33
C GLY A 9 -0.69 -13.16 1.52
N ASN A 10 0.47 -12.73 2.01
CA ASN A 10 1.77 -12.98 1.38
C ASN A 10 2.53 -14.11 2.11
N GLU A 11 3.69 -14.48 1.56
CA GLU A 11 4.56 -15.52 2.15
C GLU A 11 5.29 -15.07 3.43
N GLN A 12 5.41 -13.76 3.66
CA GLN A 12 6.06 -13.19 4.84
C GLN A 12 5.19 -12.07 5.42
N ILE A 13 5.24 -11.91 6.75
CA ILE A 13 4.59 -10.78 7.41
C ILE A 13 5.36 -9.48 7.17
N GLY A 14 4.69 -8.35 7.40
CA GLY A 14 5.30 -7.03 7.37
C GLY A 14 4.66 -6.07 6.36
N GLY A 15 3.75 -6.55 5.51
CA GLY A 15 2.97 -5.68 4.63
C GLY A 15 3.86 -4.74 3.80
N VAL A 16 3.50 -3.46 3.76
CA VAL A 16 4.23 -2.43 2.99
C VAL A 16 5.68 -2.25 3.46
N LEU A 17 5.97 -2.48 4.74
CA LEU A 17 7.34 -2.41 5.27
C LEU A 17 8.26 -3.46 4.60
N ARG A 18 7.72 -4.62 4.24
CA ARG A 18 8.45 -5.67 3.56
C ARG A 18 8.40 -5.55 2.03
N TYR A 19 7.23 -5.29 1.50
CA TYR A 19 6.95 -5.40 0.07
C TYR A 19 6.83 -4.06 -0.67
N GLY A 20 6.79 -2.95 0.05
CA GLY A 20 6.65 -1.62 -0.54
C GLY A 20 7.85 -0.70 -0.28
N ILE A 21 8.56 -0.86 0.84
CA ILE A 21 9.76 -0.08 1.14
C ILE A 21 10.99 -0.88 0.68
N PRO A 22 11.91 -0.29 -0.11
CA PRO A 22 13.11 -0.99 -0.57
C PRO A 22 14.08 -1.34 0.56
N ASP A 23 14.92 -2.38 0.35
CA ASP A 23 15.90 -2.85 1.35
C ASP A 23 16.93 -1.79 1.74
N PHE A 24 17.30 -0.91 0.80
CA PHE A 24 18.25 0.17 1.08
C PHE A 24 17.68 1.28 2.00
N ARG A 25 16.36 1.28 2.25
CA ARG A 25 15.70 2.17 3.23
C ARG A 25 15.36 1.46 4.53
N LEU A 26 14.98 0.19 4.47
CA LEU A 26 14.56 -0.58 5.64
C LEU A 26 15.11 -2.00 5.55
N ASP A 27 16.04 -2.32 6.45
CA ASP A 27 16.56 -3.68 6.63
C ASP A 27 15.44 -4.63 7.07
N LYS A 28 15.17 -5.66 6.26
CA LYS A 28 14.10 -6.63 6.49
C LYS A 28 14.35 -7.57 7.67
N THR A 29 15.57 -7.67 8.13
CA THR A 29 15.91 -8.47 9.34
C THR A 29 15.17 -7.96 10.59
N ILE A 30 14.79 -6.66 10.60
CA ILE A 30 13.96 -6.09 11.66
C ILE A 30 12.60 -6.78 11.71
N LEU A 31 11.98 -7.02 10.54
CA LEU A 31 10.68 -7.68 10.42
C LEU A 31 10.76 -9.16 10.78
N ASP A 32 11.88 -9.82 10.44
CA ASP A 32 12.12 -11.21 10.82
C ASP A 32 12.20 -11.36 12.34
N LYS A 33 12.89 -10.44 13.02
CA LYS A 33 12.92 -10.38 14.49
C LYS A 33 11.52 -10.17 15.11
N ILE A 34 10.69 -9.34 14.48
CA ILE A 34 9.30 -9.13 14.91
C ILE A 34 8.50 -10.43 14.78
N GLU A 35 8.63 -11.15 13.66
CA GLU A 35 7.96 -12.46 13.47
C GLU A 35 8.36 -13.46 14.55
N VAL A 36 9.66 -13.57 14.83
CA VAL A 36 10.16 -14.45 15.89
C VAL A 36 9.59 -14.09 17.26
N ASN A 37 9.51 -12.78 17.58
CA ASN A 37 8.96 -12.33 18.86
C ASN A 37 7.46 -12.60 18.97
N LEU A 38 6.68 -12.39 17.90
CA LEU A 38 5.26 -12.73 17.88
C LEU A 38 5.01 -14.22 18.13
N LYS A 39 5.80 -15.10 17.50
CA LYS A 39 5.74 -16.55 17.73
C LYS A 39 6.08 -16.93 19.18
N LYS A 40 7.08 -16.28 19.79
CA LYS A 40 7.43 -16.49 21.21
C LYS A 40 6.31 -16.06 22.16
N LEU A 41 5.49 -15.07 21.76
CA LEU A 41 4.31 -14.64 22.50
C LEU A 41 3.10 -15.57 22.29
N GLY A 42 3.23 -16.63 21.49
CA GLY A 42 2.16 -17.59 21.22
C GLY A 42 1.23 -17.18 20.07
N VAL A 43 1.58 -16.18 19.28
CA VAL A 43 0.78 -15.81 18.10
C VAL A 43 0.91 -16.88 17.01
N ASN A 44 -0.21 -17.44 16.58
CA ASN A 44 -0.25 -18.38 15.45
C ASN A 44 -0.27 -17.57 14.14
N ILE A 45 0.77 -17.71 13.30
CA ILE A 45 0.89 -16.96 12.04
C ILE A 45 0.59 -17.90 10.87
N ARG A 46 -0.46 -17.57 10.11
CA ARG A 46 -0.90 -18.31 8.92
C ARG A 46 -0.67 -17.44 7.67
N LYS A 47 0.36 -17.80 6.92
CA LYS A 47 0.79 -17.09 5.70
C LYS A 47 0.10 -17.64 4.46
N ASN A 48 0.12 -16.87 3.36
CA ASN A 48 -0.49 -17.21 2.06
C ASN A 48 -2.01 -17.42 2.15
N ILE A 49 -2.67 -16.77 3.09
CA ILE A 49 -4.12 -16.84 3.27
C ILE A 49 -4.72 -15.45 3.11
N MET A 50 -5.47 -15.25 2.05
CA MET A 50 -6.19 -14.00 1.76
C MET A 50 -7.63 -14.11 2.25
N ILE A 51 -7.95 -13.34 3.30
CA ILE A 51 -9.32 -13.26 3.83
C ILE A 51 -10.22 -12.52 2.84
N GLY A 52 -11.48 -12.97 2.75
CA GLY A 52 -12.46 -12.47 1.79
C GLY A 52 -12.44 -13.20 0.43
N LYS A 53 -11.45 -14.06 0.16
CA LYS A 53 -11.41 -14.88 -1.05
C LYS A 53 -11.82 -16.34 -0.78
N HIS A 54 -11.17 -16.99 0.17
CA HIS A 54 -11.39 -18.40 0.52
C HIS A 54 -11.94 -18.56 1.93
N ILE A 55 -11.65 -17.63 2.81
CA ILE A 55 -12.14 -17.56 4.19
C ILE A 55 -12.85 -16.22 4.34
N THR A 56 -14.08 -16.26 4.81
CA THR A 56 -14.89 -15.07 5.11
C THR A 56 -14.81 -14.72 6.60
N LEU A 57 -15.29 -13.54 6.96
CA LEU A 57 -15.45 -13.17 8.38
C LEU A 57 -16.52 -14.00 9.06
N ASP A 58 -17.55 -14.47 8.32
CA ASP A 58 -18.56 -15.38 8.85
C ASP A 58 -17.95 -16.74 9.20
N ASP A 59 -17.04 -17.26 8.35
CA ASP A 59 -16.31 -18.49 8.65
C ASP A 59 -15.47 -18.32 9.92
N MET A 60 -14.75 -17.21 10.07
CA MET A 60 -13.95 -16.96 11.26
C MET A 60 -14.82 -16.89 12.53
N GLN A 61 -15.95 -16.17 12.49
CA GLN A 61 -16.86 -16.08 13.64
C GLN A 61 -17.48 -17.44 13.98
N ARG A 62 -17.86 -18.23 12.95
CA ARG A 62 -18.38 -19.61 13.14
C ARG A 62 -17.31 -20.53 13.75
N ASP A 63 -16.04 -20.35 13.37
CA ASP A 63 -14.90 -21.11 13.89
C ASP A 63 -14.48 -20.65 15.30
N GLY A 64 -15.20 -19.70 15.89
CA GLY A 64 -15.09 -19.32 17.28
C GLY A 64 -14.15 -18.14 17.58
N PHE A 65 -13.74 -17.36 16.58
CA PHE A 65 -13.06 -16.10 16.84
C PHE A 65 -14.02 -15.07 17.44
N ASP A 66 -13.69 -14.57 18.62
CA ASP A 66 -14.51 -13.61 19.38
C ASP A 66 -14.42 -12.20 18.80
N ALA A 67 -13.23 -11.81 18.35
CA ALA A 67 -12.98 -10.52 17.73
C ALA A 67 -12.07 -10.69 16.53
N ILE A 68 -12.29 -9.85 15.51
CA ILE A 68 -11.49 -9.83 14.28
C ILE A 68 -10.96 -8.41 14.07
N PHE A 69 -9.64 -8.29 13.89
CA PHE A 69 -8.98 -7.04 13.57
C PHE A 69 -8.55 -7.03 12.10
N ILE A 70 -8.94 -5.99 11.36
CA ILE A 70 -8.60 -5.79 9.95
C ILE A 70 -7.51 -4.71 9.86
N GLY A 71 -6.29 -5.14 9.55
CA GLY A 71 -5.12 -4.27 9.35
C GLY A 71 -4.46 -4.51 7.99
N THR A 72 -5.27 -4.72 6.95
CA THR A 72 -4.80 -5.18 5.63
C THR A 72 -4.08 -4.12 4.80
N GLY A 73 -4.13 -2.85 5.20
CA GLY A 73 -3.51 -1.75 4.48
C GLY A 73 -4.17 -1.41 3.15
N VAL A 74 -3.41 -0.73 2.27
CA VAL A 74 -3.85 -0.30 0.93
C VAL A 74 -2.93 -0.88 -0.14
N TRP A 75 -3.47 -1.78 -0.98
CA TRP A 75 -2.71 -2.54 -1.97
C TRP A 75 -3.25 -2.44 -3.40
N ALA A 76 -4.40 -1.80 -3.60
CA ALA A 76 -4.97 -1.58 -4.91
C ALA A 76 -4.40 -0.27 -5.49
N PRO A 77 -3.65 -0.29 -6.60
CA PRO A 77 -3.14 0.93 -7.19
C PRO A 77 -4.29 1.78 -7.72
N LYS A 78 -4.19 3.10 -7.55
CA LYS A 78 -5.08 4.03 -8.25
C LYS A 78 -4.65 4.14 -9.70
N LYS A 79 -5.65 4.28 -10.58
CA LYS A 79 -5.46 4.48 -12.02
C LYS A 79 -5.45 5.96 -12.36
N LEU A 80 -4.72 6.31 -13.43
CA LEU A 80 -4.75 7.66 -14.01
C LEU A 80 -6.08 7.94 -14.71
N GLY A 81 -6.73 6.89 -15.24
CA GLY A 81 -7.98 7.00 -16.01
C GLY A 81 -7.75 7.55 -17.42
N ILE A 82 -6.55 7.37 -17.98
CA ILE A 82 -6.18 7.82 -19.32
C ILE A 82 -5.93 6.64 -20.25
N LYS A 83 -5.94 6.89 -21.55
CA LYS A 83 -5.66 5.89 -22.56
C LYS A 83 -4.25 5.31 -22.40
N GLY A 84 -4.11 3.99 -22.58
CA GLY A 84 -2.84 3.28 -22.57
C GLY A 84 -2.44 2.64 -21.24
N GLU A 85 -3.20 2.77 -20.17
CA GLU A 85 -2.86 2.17 -18.87
C GLU A 85 -2.78 0.63 -18.86
N SER A 86 -3.33 -0.03 -19.87
CA SER A 86 -3.28 -1.50 -20.02
C SER A 86 -2.18 -2.00 -20.95
N LEU A 87 -1.31 -1.11 -21.44
CA LEU A 87 -0.19 -1.49 -22.29
C LEU A 87 0.86 -2.31 -21.52
N GLY A 88 1.57 -3.19 -22.22
CA GLY A 88 2.54 -4.09 -21.62
C GLY A 88 3.75 -3.42 -20.97
N ASN A 89 4.07 -2.19 -21.35
CA ASN A 89 5.14 -1.37 -20.79
C ASN A 89 4.67 -0.45 -19.65
N VAL A 90 3.41 -0.56 -19.22
CA VAL A 90 2.84 0.23 -18.12
C VAL A 90 2.65 -0.66 -16.90
N HIS A 91 3.23 -0.26 -15.78
CA HIS A 91 3.21 -1.03 -14.53
C HIS A 91 2.78 -0.15 -13.35
N PHE A 92 2.27 -0.79 -12.30
CA PHE A 92 1.94 -0.08 -11.07
C PHE A 92 3.09 -0.17 -10.07
N ALA A 93 3.42 0.96 -9.46
CA ALA A 93 4.54 1.11 -8.53
C ALA A 93 4.54 0.09 -7.39
N ILE A 94 3.37 -0.14 -6.77
CA ILE A 94 3.26 -1.06 -5.63
C ILE A 94 3.50 -2.52 -6.03
N ASP A 95 3.10 -2.91 -7.24
CA ASP A 95 3.34 -4.26 -7.76
C ASP A 95 4.82 -4.43 -8.14
N TYR A 96 5.43 -3.42 -8.76
CA TYR A 96 6.85 -3.40 -9.04
C TYR A 96 7.70 -3.53 -7.78
N LEU A 97 7.45 -2.72 -6.75
CA LEU A 97 8.22 -2.74 -5.50
C LEU A 97 8.13 -4.09 -4.78
N LYS A 98 7.06 -4.82 -4.97
CA LYS A 98 6.88 -6.16 -4.38
C LYS A 98 7.90 -7.18 -4.91
N THR A 99 8.21 -7.11 -6.20
CA THR A 99 9.12 -8.05 -6.87
C THR A 99 9.92 -7.35 -7.98
N PRO A 100 10.80 -6.38 -7.67
CA PRO A 100 11.44 -5.54 -8.70
C PRO A 100 12.24 -6.34 -9.74
N LYS A 101 12.85 -7.46 -9.32
CA LYS A 101 13.67 -8.32 -10.18
C LYS A 101 12.87 -9.11 -11.22
N ALA A 102 11.54 -9.13 -11.12
CA ALA A 102 10.67 -9.80 -12.09
C ALA A 102 10.34 -8.92 -13.30
N TYR A 103 10.79 -7.66 -13.31
CA TYR A 103 10.48 -6.69 -14.36
C TYR A 103 11.71 -6.36 -15.20
N GLU A 104 11.53 -6.38 -16.51
CA GLU A 104 12.50 -5.91 -17.50
C GLU A 104 12.05 -4.53 -18.02
N LEU A 105 12.49 -3.47 -17.33
CA LEU A 105 11.97 -2.11 -17.57
C LEU A 105 12.67 -1.36 -18.72
N GLY A 106 13.79 -1.87 -19.24
CA GLY A 106 14.60 -1.16 -20.21
C GLY A 106 15.48 -0.08 -19.57
N LYS A 107 15.92 0.90 -20.37
CA LYS A 107 16.89 1.92 -19.95
C LYS A 107 16.24 3.25 -19.56
N ARG A 108 15.14 3.60 -20.24
CA ARG A 108 14.41 4.86 -20.05
C ARG A 108 13.11 4.57 -19.32
N VAL A 109 13.01 5.03 -18.09
CA VAL A 109 11.84 4.74 -17.24
C VAL A 109 11.24 6.04 -16.71
N VAL A 110 9.95 6.21 -16.90
CA VAL A 110 9.21 7.34 -16.35
C VAL A 110 8.32 6.86 -15.22
N VAL A 111 8.46 7.49 -14.05
CA VAL A 111 7.60 7.26 -12.87
C VAL A 111 6.60 8.41 -12.77
N ILE A 112 5.31 8.12 -12.85
CA ILE A 112 4.24 9.12 -12.75
C ILE A 112 3.76 9.22 -11.30
N GLY A 113 4.01 10.38 -10.69
CA GLY A 113 3.67 10.67 -9.29
C GLY A 113 4.86 11.21 -8.52
N ALA A 114 4.64 11.82 -7.36
CA ALA A 114 5.68 12.49 -6.58
C ALA A 114 5.57 12.24 -5.06
N GLY A 115 4.97 11.15 -4.62
CA GLY A 115 4.96 10.71 -3.23
C GLY A 115 6.19 9.86 -2.88
N ASN A 116 6.32 9.46 -1.60
CA ASN A 116 7.43 8.61 -1.13
C ASN A 116 7.55 7.32 -1.94
N VAL A 117 6.45 6.71 -2.36
CA VAL A 117 6.44 5.51 -3.22
C VAL A 117 7.08 5.79 -4.58
N ALA A 118 6.83 6.97 -5.17
CA ALA A 118 7.46 7.35 -6.44
C ALA A 118 8.98 7.50 -6.31
N MET A 119 9.45 8.08 -5.19
CA MET A 119 10.88 8.17 -4.87
C MET A 119 11.51 6.78 -4.72
N ASP A 120 10.86 5.89 -3.96
CA ASP A 120 11.30 4.51 -3.75
C ASP A 120 11.40 3.73 -5.06
N VAL A 121 10.39 3.86 -5.92
CA VAL A 121 10.37 3.24 -7.26
C VAL A 121 11.51 3.75 -8.12
N ALA A 122 11.64 5.07 -8.29
CA ALA A 122 12.66 5.66 -9.15
C ALA A 122 14.08 5.26 -8.71
N ARG A 123 14.35 5.31 -7.40
CA ARG A 123 15.62 4.89 -6.81
C ARG A 123 15.88 3.39 -6.98
N THR A 124 14.85 2.56 -6.87
CA THR A 124 14.96 1.10 -7.10
C THR A 124 15.25 0.79 -8.56
N VAL A 125 14.61 1.50 -9.49
CA VAL A 125 14.78 1.36 -10.93
C VAL A 125 16.23 1.68 -11.34
N ILE A 126 16.81 2.77 -10.81
CA ILE A 126 18.23 3.12 -11.04
C ILE A 126 19.15 2.00 -10.52
N ARG A 127 18.92 1.50 -9.30
CA ARG A 127 19.73 0.44 -8.70
C ARG A 127 19.62 -0.90 -9.43
N ASN A 128 18.53 -1.10 -10.17
CA ASN A 128 18.34 -2.27 -11.03
C ASN A 128 18.87 -2.08 -12.46
N GLY A 129 19.56 -0.94 -12.74
CA GLY A 129 20.36 -0.77 -13.96
C GLY A 129 19.73 0.07 -15.06
N ALA A 130 18.62 0.76 -14.82
CA ALA A 130 18.13 1.79 -15.74
C ALA A 130 19.05 3.02 -15.69
N ASN A 131 19.28 3.63 -16.83
CA ASN A 131 20.24 4.74 -16.98
C ASN A 131 19.57 6.10 -17.06
N ASP A 132 18.31 6.14 -17.45
CA ASP A 132 17.52 7.36 -17.59
C ASP A 132 16.17 7.18 -16.88
N VAL A 133 16.10 7.73 -15.67
CA VAL A 133 14.90 7.62 -14.83
C VAL A 133 14.40 9.01 -14.51
N SER A 134 13.14 9.27 -14.84
CA SER A 134 12.49 10.54 -14.53
C SER A 134 11.20 10.34 -13.73
N ILE A 135 10.96 11.29 -12.82
CA ILE A 135 9.69 11.46 -12.13
C ILE A 135 8.88 12.52 -12.87
N MET A 136 7.70 12.16 -13.36
CA MET A 136 6.75 13.08 -13.98
C MET A 136 5.68 13.47 -12.97
N TYR A 137 5.53 14.78 -12.73
CA TYR A 137 4.58 15.33 -11.77
C TYR A 137 3.86 16.55 -12.32
N ARG A 138 2.52 16.61 -12.09
CA ARG A 138 1.64 17.65 -12.64
C ARG A 138 1.79 19.02 -12.00
N LYS A 139 2.46 19.14 -10.85
CA LYS A 139 2.65 20.38 -10.09
C LYS A 139 4.12 20.69 -9.90
N GLY A 140 4.45 21.72 -9.11
CA GLY A 140 5.79 22.13 -8.75
C GLY A 140 6.43 21.25 -7.65
N GLU A 141 7.70 21.54 -7.33
CA GLU A 141 8.46 20.82 -6.32
C GLU A 141 7.88 21.04 -4.92
N GLU A 142 7.38 22.24 -4.66
CA GLU A 142 6.75 22.64 -3.39
C GLU A 142 5.45 21.88 -3.07
N ASP A 143 4.79 21.35 -4.11
CA ASP A 143 3.55 20.56 -3.99
C ASP A 143 3.81 19.04 -3.89
N MET A 144 5.07 18.62 -3.94
CA MET A 144 5.38 17.19 -3.88
C MET A 144 5.05 16.61 -2.51
N PRO A 145 4.21 15.54 -2.43
CA PRO A 145 3.82 14.96 -1.13
C PRO A 145 4.90 14.07 -0.51
N ALA A 146 6.03 13.83 -1.19
CA ALA A 146 7.16 13.09 -0.63
C ALA A 146 7.90 13.91 0.43
N GLU A 147 8.46 13.23 1.42
CA GLU A 147 9.38 13.85 2.38
C GLU A 147 10.59 14.45 1.66
N LYS A 148 10.98 15.67 2.07
CA LYS A 148 12.09 16.39 1.42
C LYS A 148 13.38 15.56 1.34
N ILE A 149 13.70 14.82 2.40
CA ILE A 149 14.87 13.95 2.44
C ILE A 149 14.83 12.86 1.36
N GLU A 150 13.65 12.33 1.03
CA GLU A 150 13.51 11.31 -0.01
C GLU A 150 13.63 11.90 -1.41
N ILE A 151 13.16 13.14 -1.61
CA ILE A 151 13.39 13.90 -2.85
C ILE A 151 14.87 14.14 -3.04
N ASP A 152 15.59 14.62 -2.00
CA ASP A 152 17.02 14.88 -2.05
C ASP A 152 17.82 13.60 -2.34
N HIS A 153 17.48 12.48 -1.71
CA HIS A 153 18.07 11.19 -2.01
C HIS A 153 17.82 10.74 -3.45
N ALA A 154 16.61 10.96 -3.99
CA ALA A 154 16.32 10.63 -5.39
C ALA A 154 17.15 11.48 -6.36
N LYS A 155 17.34 12.79 -6.08
CA LYS A 155 18.23 13.67 -6.84
C LYS A 155 19.68 13.20 -6.79
N ILE A 156 20.18 12.81 -5.62
CA ILE A 156 21.56 12.29 -5.44
C ILE A 156 21.74 10.99 -6.24
N ASP A 157 20.75 10.12 -6.26
CA ASP A 157 20.78 8.88 -7.05
C ASP A 157 20.69 9.12 -8.57
N GLY A 158 20.47 10.36 -9.03
CA GLY A 158 20.44 10.75 -10.44
C GLY A 158 19.05 10.73 -11.08
N VAL A 159 17.97 10.67 -10.28
CA VAL A 159 16.58 10.77 -10.78
C VAL A 159 16.36 12.19 -11.31
N LYS A 160 15.84 12.29 -12.52
CA LYS A 160 15.40 13.56 -13.13
C LYS A 160 13.98 13.89 -12.71
N PHE A 161 13.65 15.19 -12.61
CA PHE A 161 12.30 15.64 -12.26
C PHE A 161 11.70 16.44 -13.41
N LYS A 162 10.59 15.95 -13.93
CA LYS A 162 9.77 16.60 -14.95
C LYS A 162 8.49 17.09 -14.29
N LEU A 163 8.62 18.28 -13.70
CA LEU A 163 7.55 18.96 -12.98
C LEU A 163 6.58 19.66 -13.93
N HIS A 164 5.43 20.10 -13.45
CA HIS A 164 4.38 20.77 -14.22
C HIS A 164 3.99 20.00 -15.49
N SER A 165 4.00 18.66 -15.42
CA SER A 165 3.77 17.77 -16.55
C SER A 165 2.61 16.83 -16.26
N LEU A 166 1.48 17.06 -16.94
CA LEU A 166 0.26 16.27 -16.78
C LEU A 166 0.12 15.24 -17.89
N PRO A 167 0.21 13.92 -17.60
CA PRO A 167 0.02 12.86 -18.58
C PRO A 167 -1.38 12.91 -19.22
N LEU A 168 -1.44 12.75 -20.55
CA LEU A 168 -2.67 12.67 -21.34
C LEU A 168 -2.91 11.26 -21.88
N GLU A 169 -1.88 10.61 -22.38
CA GLU A 169 -1.94 9.30 -23.00
C GLU A 169 -0.64 8.55 -22.79
N LEU A 170 -0.73 7.26 -22.47
CA LEU A 170 0.40 6.35 -22.42
C LEU A 170 0.46 5.57 -23.73
N THR A 171 1.65 5.37 -24.27
CA THR A 171 1.89 4.65 -25.52
C THR A 171 3.00 3.62 -25.33
N GLU A 172 3.17 2.70 -26.29
CA GLU A 172 4.28 1.72 -26.27
C GLU A 172 5.67 2.38 -26.35
N ARG A 173 5.74 3.66 -26.76
CA ARG A 173 6.99 4.39 -26.97
C ARG A 173 7.25 5.47 -25.91
N GLY A 174 6.29 5.75 -25.04
CA GLY A 174 6.39 6.81 -24.04
C GLY A 174 5.07 7.47 -23.68
N ILE A 175 5.13 8.73 -23.26
CA ILE A 175 4.02 9.48 -22.66
C ILE A 175 3.76 10.77 -23.43
N ARG A 176 2.51 10.98 -23.84
CA ARG A 176 2.04 12.30 -24.27
C ARG A 176 1.56 13.05 -23.03
N TYR A 177 2.01 14.27 -22.86
CA TYR A 177 1.69 15.10 -21.70
C TYR A 177 1.56 16.56 -22.09
N ILE A 178 0.95 17.37 -21.22
CA ILE A 178 0.94 18.84 -21.36
C ILE A 178 1.73 19.48 -20.22
N THR A 179 2.37 20.61 -20.53
CA THR A 179 2.94 21.49 -19.51
C THR A 179 1.86 22.32 -18.86
N THR A 180 1.90 22.49 -17.52
CA THR A 180 0.83 23.13 -16.73
C THR A 180 1.25 24.47 -16.09
N ASN A 181 2.46 24.95 -16.35
CA ASN A 181 3.02 26.18 -15.77
C ASN A 181 3.19 27.33 -16.77
N GLN A 182 2.61 27.20 -17.97
CA GLN A 182 2.69 28.18 -19.04
C GLN A 182 1.30 28.77 -19.33
N GLU A 183 1.24 30.00 -19.88
CA GLU A 183 -0.02 30.62 -20.32
C GLU A 183 -0.70 29.80 -21.42
N ILE A 184 0.08 29.12 -22.25
CA ILE A 184 -0.40 28.17 -23.27
C ILE A 184 0.13 26.78 -22.90
N ASN A 185 -0.77 25.85 -22.66
CA ASN A 185 -0.42 24.46 -22.41
C ASN A 185 0.16 23.83 -23.69
N GLU A 186 1.42 23.47 -23.66
CA GLU A 186 2.10 22.83 -24.78
C GLU A 186 1.98 21.30 -24.66
N GLU A 187 1.60 20.65 -25.76
CA GLU A 187 1.60 19.20 -25.84
C GLU A 187 3.00 18.70 -26.21
N CYS A 188 3.51 17.82 -25.36
CA CYS A 188 4.86 17.26 -25.43
C CYS A 188 4.82 15.74 -25.45
N PHE A 189 5.95 15.14 -25.84
CA PHE A 189 6.17 13.69 -25.80
C PHE A 189 7.47 13.35 -25.07
N GLU A 190 7.39 12.38 -24.17
CA GLU A 190 8.53 11.79 -23.46
C GLU A 190 8.71 10.35 -23.86
N GLU A 191 9.86 10.02 -24.43
CA GLU A 191 10.19 8.62 -24.75
C GLU A 191 10.45 7.82 -23.48
N ALA A 192 9.86 6.64 -23.39
CA ALA A 192 10.06 5.71 -22.29
C ALA A 192 9.95 4.26 -22.77
N ASP A 193 10.84 3.41 -22.26
CA ASP A 193 10.78 1.97 -22.46
C ASP A 193 9.73 1.35 -21.51
N SER A 194 9.62 1.90 -20.30
CA SER A 194 8.59 1.53 -19.32
C SER A 194 8.07 2.72 -18.53
N ILE A 195 6.82 2.61 -18.08
CA ILE A 195 6.10 3.63 -17.32
C ILE A 195 5.61 3.01 -16.01
N LEU A 196 5.93 3.63 -14.87
CA LEU A 196 5.51 3.17 -13.56
C LEU A 196 4.54 4.17 -12.92
N VAL A 197 3.29 3.76 -12.71
CA VAL A 197 2.24 4.62 -12.14
C VAL A 197 2.30 4.57 -10.61
N ALA A 198 2.59 5.71 -9.97
CA ALA A 198 2.82 5.88 -8.54
C ALA A 198 1.94 6.98 -7.92
N ILE A 199 0.64 7.03 -8.30
CA ILE A 199 -0.30 8.09 -7.89
C ILE A 199 -1.14 7.75 -6.66
N SER A 200 -0.65 6.92 -5.76
CA SER A 200 -1.34 6.44 -4.55
C SER A 200 -2.00 5.07 -4.70
N GLN A 201 -2.48 4.55 -3.58
CA GLN A 201 -3.19 3.27 -3.47
C GLN A 201 -4.51 3.45 -2.72
N THR A 202 -5.36 2.44 -2.80
CA THR A 202 -6.60 2.31 -2.02
C THR A 202 -6.70 0.91 -1.42
N ALA A 203 -7.62 0.71 -0.49
CA ALA A 203 -7.87 -0.61 0.07
C ALA A 203 -8.40 -1.56 -1.03
N ARG A 204 -8.03 -2.84 -0.91
CA ARG A 204 -8.70 -3.88 -1.70
C ARG A 204 -10.11 -4.10 -1.15
N ASP A 205 -11.10 -4.01 -2.01
CA ASP A 205 -12.51 -4.14 -1.65
C ASP A 205 -12.96 -5.59 -1.41
N LEU A 206 -12.10 -6.56 -1.63
CA LEU A 206 -12.41 -7.99 -1.56
C LEU A 206 -13.00 -8.41 -0.21
N ILE A 207 -12.43 -7.88 0.89
CA ILE A 207 -12.92 -8.21 2.24
C ILE A 207 -14.32 -7.63 2.50
N VAL A 208 -14.63 -6.46 1.93
CA VAL A 208 -15.94 -5.83 2.07
C VAL A 208 -16.96 -6.47 1.14
N LYS A 209 -16.61 -6.72 -0.12
CA LYS A 209 -17.51 -7.33 -1.11
C LYS A 209 -17.98 -8.73 -0.73
N ASN A 210 -17.15 -9.50 -0.06
CA ASN A 210 -17.44 -10.88 0.30
C ASN A 210 -17.89 -11.06 1.77
N ASN A 211 -18.14 -9.96 2.49
CA ASN A 211 -18.58 -10.01 3.87
C ASN A 211 -19.65 -8.95 4.13
N THR A 212 -20.77 -9.35 4.73
CA THR A 212 -21.84 -8.44 5.09
C THR A 212 -21.47 -7.59 6.31
N GLY A 213 -22.12 -6.42 6.44
CA GLY A 213 -21.97 -5.56 7.62
C GLY A 213 -20.71 -4.71 7.65
N LEU A 214 -19.91 -4.71 6.57
CA LEU A 214 -18.81 -3.76 6.36
C LEU A 214 -19.17 -2.76 5.27
N SER A 215 -18.67 -1.55 5.37
CA SER A 215 -18.89 -0.50 4.37
C SER A 215 -17.58 0.22 4.01
N LEU A 216 -17.51 0.70 2.76
CA LEU A 216 -16.46 1.59 2.30
C LEU A 216 -16.99 3.03 2.28
N GLY A 217 -16.13 3.97 2.64
CA GLY A 217 -16.37 5.38 2.40
C GLY A 217 -16.23 5.75 0.92
N GLU A 218 -16.57 6.99 0.57
CA GLU A 218 -16.45 7.53 -0.78
C GLU A 218 -15.00 7.46 -1.33
N ASN A 219 -14.02 7.47 -0.43
CA ASN A 219 -12.60 7.32 -0.74
C ASN A 219 -12.16 5.87 -1.00
N GLY A 220 -13.07 4.89 -0.89
CA GLY A 220 -12.78 3.46 -1.07
C GLY A 220 -12.07 2.80 0.12
N LEU A 221 -12.01 3.46 1.28
CA LEU A 221 -11.42 2.94 2.51
C LEU A 221 -12.48 2.32 3.42
N LEU A 222 -12.08 1.36 4.25
CA LEU A 222 -12.98 0.71 5.21
C LEU A 222 -13.43 1.72 6.27
N GLN A 223 -14.73 1.78 6.53
CA GLN A 223 -15.29 2.65 7.55
C GLN A 223 -15.15 2.05 8.95
N SER A 224 -14.63 2.84 9.88
CA SER A 224 -14.66 2.61 11.32
C SER A 224 -14.77 3.95 12.05
N ASP A 225 -15.12 3.91 13.33
CA ASP A 225 -15.04 5.08 14.20
C ASP A 225 -13.58 5.37 14.64
N GLU A 226 -13.41 6.36 15.51
CA GLU A 226 -12.11 6.76 16.06
C GLU A 226 -11.45 5.70 16.95
N ASN A 227 -12.23 4.73 17.44
CA ASN A 227 -11.82 3.58 18.25
C ASN A 227 -11.63 2.31 17.40
N GLY A 228 -11.77 2.43 16.08
CA GLY A 228 -11.60 1.33 15.14
C GLY A 228 -12.77 0.35 15.09
N ILE A 229 -13.92 0.70 15.66
CA ILE A 229 -15.12 -0.13 15.65
C ILE A 229 -15.81 0.01 14.29
N THR A 230 -16.03 -1.11 13.60
CA THR A 230 -16.77 -1.13 12.32
C THR A 230 -18.27 -1.30 12.55
N ALA A 231 -19.07 -1.16 11.50
CA ALA A 231 -20.51 -1.42 11.56
C ALA A 231 -20.84 -2.90 11.87
N ARG A 232 -19.88 -3.84 11.67
CA ARG A 232 -20.05 -5.26 11.98
C ARG A 232 -19.57 -5.56 13.40
N LYS A 233 -20.48 -6.08 14.24
CA LYS A 233 -20.17 -6.45 15.63
C LYS A 233 -18.99 -7.42 15.73
N GLY A 234 -18.03 -7.11 16.61
CA GLY A 234 -16.84 -7.92 16.84
C GLY A 234 -15.77 -7.78 15.75
N VAL A 235 -15.95 -6.86 14.81
CA VAL A 235 -14.96 -6.57 13.77
C VAL A 235 -14.43 -5.15 13.93
N PHE A 236 -13.11 -5.04 13.97
CA PHE A 236 -12.36 -3.81 14.21
C PHE A 236 -11.38 -3.56 13.07
N ALA A 237 -11.02 -2.31 12.84
CA ALA A 237 -10.07 -1.96 11.79
C ALA A 237 -9.21 -0.76 12.16
N SER A 238 -7.96 -0.75 11.70
CA SER A 238 -7.09 0.42 11.79
C SER A 238 -5.97 0.43 10.75
N GLY A 239 -5.18 1.50 10.77
CA GLY A 239 -4.09 1.72 9.83
C GLY A 239 -4.61 2.13 8.45
N ASP A 240 -3.78 1.92 7.43
CA ASP A 240 -4.03 2.46 6.09
C ASP A 240 -5.33 1.97 5.44
N VAL A 241 -5.86 0.82 5.85
CA VAL A 241 -7.16 0.32 5.35
C VAL A 241 -8.31 1.28 5.71
N VAL A 242 -8.16 2.06 6.79
CA VAL A 242 -9.14 3.03 7.29
C VAL A 242 -8.74 4.46 6.93
N THR A 243 -7.47 4.82 7.10
CA THR A 243 -7.00 6.21 6.99
C THR A 243 -6.42 6.58 5.63
N GLY A 244 -6.22 5.59 4.74
CA GLY A 244 -5.35 5.73 3.58
C GLY A 244 -3.87 5.61 3.98
N ALA A 245 -2.97 5.64 2.99
CA ALA A 245 -1.54 5.50 3.22
C ALA A 245 -1.00 6.64 4.10
N ARG A 246 -0.49 6.28 5.26
CA ARG A 246 0.11 7.19 6.25
C ARG A 246 1.41 6.61 6.80
N THR A 247 1.96 7.25 7.84
CA THR A 247 3.18 6.78 8.50
C THR A 247 2.92 5.54 9.36
N VAL A 248 3.97 4.72 9.53
CA VAL A 248 3.93 3.54 10.42
C VAL A 248 3.61 3.94 11.86
N VAL A 249 4.12 5.10 12.31
CA VAL A 249 3.88 5.62 13.68
C VAL A 249 2.39 5.87 13.90
N GLU A 250 1.70 6.49 12.94
CA GLU A 250 0.25 6.74 13.01
C GLU A 250 -0.54 5.43 13.01
N ALA A 251 -0.18 4.48 12.13
CA ALA A 251 -0.82 3.17 12.07
C ALA A 251 -0.69 2.40 13.39
N VAL A 252 0.51 2.40 14.00
CA VAL A 252 0.76 1.76 15.31
C VAL A 252 -0.01 2.46 16.43
N ALA A 253 -0.01 3.79 16.46
CA ALA A 253 -0.73 4.56 17.47
C ALA A 253 -2.24 4.29 17.42
N PHE A 254 -2.82 4.24 16.22
CA PHE A 254 -4.22 3.90 16.04
C PHE A 254 -4.51 2.45 16.46
N SER A 255 -3.69 1.48 16.02
CA SER A 255 -3.86 0.08 16.39
C SER A 255 -3.80 -0.19 17.89
N LYS A 256 -3.01 0.58 18.65
CA LYS A 256 -2.98 0.48 20.12
C LYS A 256 -4.32 0.89 20.77
N ARG A 257 -4.98 1.95 20.25
CA ARG A 257 -6.33 2.32 20.73
C ARG A 257 -7.34 1.22 20.41
N VAL A 258 -7.29 0.71 19.18
CA VAL A 258 -8.19 -0.37 18.76
C VAL A 258 -8.01 -1.64 19.58
N ALA A 259 -6.78 -1.95 20.02
CA ALA A 259 -6.54 -3.09 20.91
C ALA A 259 -7.27 -2.96 22.24
N ILE A 260 -7.38 -1.74 22.80
CA ILE A 260 -8.19 -1.47 24.00
C ILE A 260 -9.68 -1.72 23.72
N SER A 261 -10.20 -1.21 22.61
CA SER A 261 -11.59 -1.43 22.22
C SER A 261 -11.92 -2.92 22.02
N ILE A 262 -10.98 -3.69 21.49
CA ILE A 262 -11.12 -5.16 21.37
C ILE A 262 -11.18 -5.81 22.76
N GLU A 263 -10.31 -5.41 23.69
CA GLU A 263 -10.28 -5.93 25.06
C GLU A 263 -11.60 -5.62 25.79
N GLU A 264 -12.08 -4.40 25.71
CA GLU A 264 -13.37 -3.99 26.26
C GLU A 264 -14.51 -4.81 25.66
N PHE A 265 -14.56 -4.97 24.34
CA PHE A 265 -15.57 -5.79 23.68
C PHE A 265 -15.55 -7.25 24.16
N ILE A 266 -14.38 -7.88 24.21
CA ILE A 266 -14.24 -9.28 24.65
C ILE A 266 -14.69 -9.42 26.11
N SER A 267 -14.42 -8.43 26.97
CA SER A 267 -14.86 -8.46 28.37
C SER A 267 -16.38 -8.49 28.55
N THR A 268 -17.13 -8.02 27.56
CA THR A 268 -18.62 -8.08 27.57
C THR A 268 -19.19 -9.43 27.14
N LEU A 269 -18.35 -10.31 26.57
CA LEU A 269 -18.80 -11.62 26.11
C LEU A 269 -18.92 -12.61 27.27
N PRO A 270 -19.88 -13.57 27.21
CA PRO A 270 -19.95 -14.63 28.20
C PRO A 270 -18.66 -15.47 28.21
N ALA A 271 -18.19 -15.84 29.40
CA ALA A 271 -17.04 -16.72 29.54
C ALA A 271 -17.25 -18.02 28.75
N LYS A 272 -16.36 -18.34 27.81
CA LYS A 272 -16.41 -19.63 27.12
C LYS A 272 -16.01 -20.73 28.11
N THR A 273 -16.88 -21.69 28.32
CA THR A 273 -16.53 -22.92 29.01
C THR A 273 -15.55 -23.68 28.13
N VAL A 274 -14.28 -23.74 28.53
CA VAL A 274 -13.30 -24.60 27.87
C VAL A 274 -13.78 -26.05 28.10
N ALA A 275 -14.29 -26.68 27.06
CA ALA A 275 -14.48 -28.13 27.08
C ALA A 275 -13.09 -28.76 27.18
N VAL A 276 -12.80 -29.38 28.31
CA VAL A 276 -11.56 -30.14 28.57
C VAL A 276 -11.57 -31.40 27.74
#